data_e7f77635d9eec61b42cdda24adedd7af
#
_entry.id   e7f77635d9eec61b42cdda24adedd7af
#
_cell.length_a   1.000
_cell.length_b   1.000
_cell.length_c   1.000
_cell.angle_alpha   90.00
_cell.angle_beta   90.00
_cell.angle_gamma   90.00
#
_symmetry.space_group_name_H-M   'P 1'
#
loop_
_entity.id
_entity.type
_entity.pdbx_description
1 polymer ?
#
loop_
_entity_poly.entity_id
_entity_poly.type
_entity_poly.pdbx_seq_one_letter_code
_entity_poly.pdbx_strand_id
1 'polypeptide(L)'
;MGVPKTIDNDLMVTDHTPGYGSAAKYIGGVMKEIIRDATVYGTKYVSVVEIMGRNAGWLTAAAALAKSDDCEGVDMICLPEVAFIVERFVEKVRVMLEKTPSIVIAVSEGG
;
A
#
# COMPACT_ATOMS: atom_id res chain seq x y z
N MET A 1 22.99 -9.95 -25.12
CA MET A 1 21.58 -10.26 -24.84
C MET A 1 21.17 -9.55 -23.56
N GLY A 2 20.07 -8.85 -23.59
CA GLY A 2 19.55 -8.14 -22.42
C GLY A 2 18.44 -8.94 -21.73
N VAL A 3 18.47 -8.99 -20.40
CA VAL A 3 17.41 -9.60 -19.60
C VAL A 3 16.80 -8.47 -18.75
N PRO A 4 15.58 -8.03 -19.07
CA PRO A 4 14.95 -6.94 -18.32
C PRO A 4 14.55 -7.39 -16.92
N LYS A 5 14.59 -6.45 -15.96
CA LYS A 5 14.13 -6.68 -14.62
C LYS A 5 13.55 -5.40 -14.03
N THR A 6 12.60 -5.55 -13.13
CA THR A 6 12.03 -4.44 -12.36
C THR A 6 11.28 -4.99 -11.16
N ILE A 7 11.38 -4.33 -10.02
CA ILE A 7 10.60 -4.72 -8.84
C ILE A 7 9.15 -4.22 -8.94
N ASP A 8 8.89 -3.28 -9.84
CA ASP A 8 7.55 -2.72 -10.04
C ASP A 8 6.60 -3.70 -10.73
N ASN A 9 7.13 -4.76 -11.34
CA ASN A 9 6.35 -5.75 -12.07
C ASN A 9 5.57 -5.13 -13.25
N ASP A 10 6.18 -4.15 -13.92
CA ASP A 10 5.55 -3.36 -14.97
C ASP A 10 6.00 -3.72 -16.39
N LEU A 11 6.60 -4.89 -16.57
CA LEU A 11 6.99 -5.37 -17.90
C LEU A 11 5.80 -6.04 -18.59
N MET A 12 5.63 -5.72 -19.88
CA MET A 12 4.54 -6.28 -20.68
C MET A 12 4.75 -7.79 -20.89
N VAL A 13 3.64 -8.52 -20.98
CA VAL A 13 3.63 -9.98 -21.26
C VAL A 13 4.48 -10.75 -20.25
N THR A 14 4.56 -10.27 -19.02
CA THR A 14 5.33 -10.89 -17.94
C THR A 14 4.48 -10.90 -16.68
N ASP A 15 4.24 -12.09 -16.11
CA ASP A 15 3.44 -12.21 -14.89
C ASP A 15 4.21 -11.76 -13.65
N HIS A 16 5.44 -12.23 -13.51
CA HIS A 16 6.30 -11.90 -12.38
C HIS A 16 7.70 -11.53 -12.85
N THR A 17 8.13 -10.32 -12.54
CA THR A 17 9.48 -9.86 -12.86
C THR A 17 10.46 -10.23 -11.75
N PRO A 18 11.76 -10.41 -12.06
CA PRO A 18 12.76 -10.71 -11.03
C PRO A 18 12.78 -9.66 -9.92
N GLY A 19 12.73 -10.12 -8.68
CA GLY A 19 12.75 -9.26 -7.50
C GLY A 19 11.38 -8.79 -7.01
N TYR A 20 10.36 -8.86 -7.84
CA TYR A 20 9.02 -8.40 -7.45
C TYR A 20 8.47 -9.22 -6.27
N GLY A 21 8.55 -10.54 -6.33
CA GLY A 21 8.01 -11.40 -5.27
C GLY A 21 8.63 -11.13 -3.90
N SER A 22 9.96 -10.93 -3.86
CA SER A 22 10.65 -10.60 -2.63
C SER A 22 10.25 -9.21 -2.12
N ALA A 23 10.14 -8.23 -3.01
CA ALA A 23 9.70 -6.88 -2.66
C ALA A 23 8.28 -6.88 -2.14
N ALA A 24 7.37 -7.63 -2.76
CA ALA A 24 5.98 -7.74 -2.33
C ALA A 24 5.88 -8.34 -0.92
N LYS A 25 6.65 -9.37 -0.65
CA LYS A 25 6.70 -9.99 0.68
C LYS A 25 7.23 -9.02 1.73
N TYR A 26 8.26 -8.26 1.38
CA TYR A 26 8.83 -7.24 2.26
C TYR A 26 7.81 -6.17 2.60
N ILE A 27 7.07 -5.68 1.60
CA ILE A 27 6.04 -4.66 1.79
C ILE A 27 4.94 -5.18 2.71
N GLY A 28 4.46 -6.40 2.50
CA GLY A 28 3.45 -7.00 3.38
C GLY A 28 3.91 -7.06 4.84
N GLY A 29 5.15 -7.47 5.07
CA GLY A 29 5.73 -7.55 6.41
C GLY A 29 5.91 -6.18 7.06
N VAL A 30 6.46 -5.22 6.32
CA VAL A 30 6.69 -3.86 6.82
C VAL A 30 5.36 -3.15 7.09
N MET A 31 4.37 -3.29 6.23
CA MET A 31 3.05 -2.70 6.45
C MET A 31 2.41 -3.25 7.72
N LYS A 32 2.57 -4.54 7.98
CA LYS A 32 2.08 -5.14 9.22
C LYS A 32 2.74 -4.51 10.45
N GLU A 33 4.05 -4.27 10.40
CA GLU A 33 4.78 -3.60 11.48
C GLU A 33 4.28 -2.17 11.68
N ILE A 34 4.08 -1.42 10.60
CA ILE A 34 3.58 -0.05 10.66
C ILE A 34 2.18 -0.01 11.27
N ILE A 35 1.30 -0.93 10.88
CA ILE A 35 -0.05 -1.01 11.42
C ILE A 35 -0.01 -1.28 12.93
N ARG A 36 0.80 -2.21 13.36
CA ARG A 36 0.95 -2.54 14.78
C ARG A 36 1.47 -1.35 15.58
N ASP A 37 2.45 -0.63 15.04
CA ASP A 37 2.99 0.57 15.68
C ASP A 37 1.91 1.65 15.81
N ALA A 38 1.13 1.87 14.74
CA ALA A 38 0.09 2.88 14.72
C ALA A 38 -1.03 2.61 15.74
N THR A 39 -1.33 1.34 16.02
CA THR A 39 -2.43 0.97 16.92
C THR A 39 -2.12 1.17 18.40
N VAL A 40 -0.85 1.38 18.78
CA VAL A 40 -0.50 1.58 20.20
C VAL A 40 -0.74 3.00 20.69
N TYR A 41 -0.98 3.94 19.80
CA TYR A 41 -1.23 5.34 20.18
C TYR A 41 -2.72 5.56 20.49
N GLY A 42 -3.01 6.26 21.58
CA GLY A 42 -4.38 6.54 22.03
C GLY A 42 -5.04 7.74 21.36
N THR A 43 -4.40 8.38 20.40
CA THR A 43 -4.90 9.55 19.70
C THR A 43 -5.22 9.21 18.24
N LYS A 44 -5.99 10.07 17.58
CA LYS A 44 -6.27 9.93 16.16
C LYS A 44 -4.96 10.06 15.37
N TYR A 45 -4.72 9.10 14.49
CA TYR A 45 -3.45 8.97 13.79
C TYR A 45 -3.68 8.50 12.35
N VAL A 46 -3.12 9.20 11.39
CA VAL A 46 -3.20 8.82 9.98
C VAL A 46 -1.78 8.66 9.46
N SER A 47 -1.44 7.45 9.02
CA SER A 47 -0.17 7.15 8.38
C SER A 47 -0.40 6.95 6.89
N VAL A 48 0.30 7.70 6.06
CA VAL A 48 0.28 7.52 4.61
C VAL A 48 1.66 7.00 4.21
N VAL A 49 1.68 5.82 3.63
CA VAL A 49 2.93 5.16 3.22
C VAL A 49 3.00 5.15 1.70
N GLU A 50 4.00 5.85 1.16
CA GLU A 50 4.25 5.86 -0.28
C GLU A 50 5.07 4.62 -0.65
N ILE A 51 4.59 3.90 -1.66
CA ILE A 51 5.21 2.68 -2.15
C ILE A 51 5.62 2.86 -3.61
N MET A 52 6.77 2.31 -3.98
CA MET A 52 7.32 2.40 -5.32
C MET A 52 6.36 1.82 -6.36
N GLY A 53 6.30 2.42 -7.54
CA GLY A 53 5.48 1.99 -8.67
C GLY A 53 4.68 3.15 -9.24
N ARG A 54 5.24 3.81 -10.26
CA ARG A 54 4.61 5.01 -10.85
C ARG A 54 3.49 4.66 -11.81
N ASN A 55 3.71 3.68 -12.68
CA ASN A 55 2.79 3.32 -13.75
C ASN A 55 1.98 2.06 -13.46
N ALA A 56 2.47 1.21 -12.58
CA ALA A 56 1.81 -0.03 -12.18
C ALA A 56 1.79 -0.14 -10.67
N GLY A 57 0.65 -0.54 -10.13
CA GLY A 57 0.41 -0.58 -8.68
C GLY A 57 0.63 -1.94 -8.04
N TRP A 58 1.40 -2.84 -8.65
CA TRP A 58 1.61 -4.18 -8.10
C TRP A 58 2.22 -4.17 -6.70
N LEU A 59 3.29 -3.37 -6.48
CA LEU A 59 3.92 -3.28 -5.17
C LEU A 59 3.00 -2.63 -4.14
N THR A 60 2.26 -1.59 -4.53
CA THR A 60 1.31 -0.94 -3.65
C THR A 60 0.18 -1.91 -3.29
N ALA A 61 -0.32 -2.67 -4.26
CA ALA A 61 -1.34 -3.69 -4.03
C ALA A 61 -0.83 -4.79 -3.07
N ALA A 62 0.47 -5.05 -3.05
CA ALA A 62 1.06 -6.01 -2.12
C ALA A 62 0.87 -5.62 -0.65
N ALA A 63 0.56 -4.34 -0.37
CA ALA A 63 0.23 -3.92 0.99
C ALA A 63 -0.99 -4.69 1.56
N ALA A 64 -1.84 -5.23 0.69
CA ALA A 64 -2.97 -6.07 1.12
C ALA A 64 -2.51 -7.35 1.81
N LEU A 65 -1.27 -7.79 1.58
CA LEU A 65 -0.69 -8.97 2.24
C LEU A 65 -0.48 -8.77 3.74
N ALA A 66 -0.58 -7.53 4.24
CA ALA A 66 -0.50 -7.27 5.67
C ALA A 66 -1.70 -7.83 6.44
N LYS A 67 -2.82 -8.09 5.75
CA LYS A 67 -3.99 -8.67 6.39
C LYS A 67 -3.74 -10.14 6.73
N SER A 68 -3.99 -10.50 7.97
CA SER A 68 -3.83 -11.87 8.47
C SER A 68 -4.71 -12.04 9.70
N ASP A 69 -4.67 -13.24 10.31
CA ASP A 69 -5.46 -13.52 11.50
C ASP A 69 -5.14 -12.58 12.67
N ASP A 70 -3.89 -12.09 12.73
CA ASP A 70 -3.41 -11.21 13.80
C ASP A 70 -3.29 -9.75 13.39
N CYS A 71 -3.72 -9.38 12.18
CA CYS A 71 -3.64 -8.01 11.66
C CYS A 71 -4.76 -7.74 10.68
N GLU A 72 -5.50 -6.66 10.88
CA GLU A 72 -6.63 -6.30 10.03
C GLU A 72 -6.22 -5.78 8.66
N GLY A 73 -4.95 -5.42 8.47
CA GLY A 73 -4.44 -4.91 7.21
C GLY A 73 -4.54 -3.40 7.09
N VAL A 74 -4.18 -2.88 5.90
CA VAL A 74 -4.27 -1.45 5.63
C VAL A 74 -5.72 -1.04 5.40
N ASP A 75 -6.04 0.21 5.73
CA ASP A 75 -7.40 0.71 5.63
C ASP A 75 -7.76 1.16 4.22
N MET A 76 -6.77 1.62 3.47
CA MET A 76 -6.98 2.07 2.10
C MET A 76 -5.73 1.86 1.26
N ILE A 77 -5.92 1.47 0.00
CA ILE A 77 -4.84 1.33 -0.98
C ILE A 77 -5.20 2.19 -2.19
N CYS A 78 -4.29 3.11 -2.56
CA CYS A 78 -4.46 3.99 -3.70
C CYS A 78 -3.50 3.59 -4.81
N LEU A 79 -4.03 3.06 -5.91
CA LEU A 79 -3.24 2.58 -7.04
C LEU A 79 -3.09 3.67 -8.11
N PRO A 80 -1.97 3.68 -8.86
CA PRO A 80 -1.76 4.69 -9.91
C PRO A 80 -2.72 4.52 -11.09
N GLU A 81 -3.28 3.32 -11.27
CA GLU A 81 -4.24 3.03 -12.35
C GLU A 81 -5.63 3.61 -12.08
N VAL A 82 -5.90 4.04 -10.84
CA VAL A 82 -7.19 4.59 -10.44
C VAL A 82 -7.07 6.09 -10.24
N ALA A 83 -8.02 6.84 -10.77
CA ALA A 83 -8.03 8.30 -10.63
C ALA A 83 -8.10 8.70 -9.15
N PHE A 84 -7.17 9.58 -8.74
CA PHE A 84 -7.11 10.09 -7.37
C PHE A 84 -7.83 11.44 -7.32
N ILE A 85 -8.89 11.51 -6.52
CA ILE A 85 -9.66 12.75 -6.31
C ILE A 85 -9.51 13.13 -4.84
N VAL A 86 -8.84 14.26 -4.59
CA VAL A 86 -8.47 14.71 -3.24
C VAL A 86 -9.70 14.82 -2.33
N GLU A 87 -10.78 15.40 -2.84
CA GLU A 87 -12.01 15.60 -2.05
C GLU A 87 -12.61 14.28 -1.58
N ARG A 88 -12.62 13.27 -2.44
CA ARG A 88 -13.13 11.94 -2.09
C ARG A 88 -12.20 11.25 -1.09
N PHE A 89 -10.90 11.43 -1.27
CA PHE A 89 -9.91 10.86 -0.34
C PHE A 89 -10.08 11.43 1.06
N VAL A 90 -10.18 12.75 1.18
CA VAL A 90 -10.37 13.43 2.46
C VAL A 90 -11.66 12.98 3.13
N GLU A 91 -12.75 12.86 2.36
CA GLU A 91 -14.04 12.42 2.90
C GLU A 91 -13.98 10.99 3.44
N LYS A 92 -13.34 10.07 2.70
CA LYS A 92 -13.16 8.69 3.16
C LYS A 92 -12.34 8.62 4.45
N VAL A 93 -11.26 9.40 4.52
CA VAL A 93 -10.42 9.45 5.71
C VAL A 93 -11.22 9.97 6.91
N ARG A 94 -12.02 11.01 6.71
CA ARG A 94 -12.89 11.56 7.77
C ARG A 94 -13.84 10.51 8.31
N VAL A 95 -14.53 9.78 7.42
CA VAL A 95 -15.47 8.73 7.81
C VAL A 95 -14.76 7.61 8.57
N MET A 96 -13.58 7.20 8.10
CA MET A 96 -12.82 6.16 8.76
C MET A 96 -12.35 6.57 10.15
N LEU A 97 -11.94 7.84 10.34
CA LEU A 97 -11.50 8.35 11.63
C LEU A 97 -12.62 8.40 12.66
N GLU A 98 -13.87 8.50 12.23
CA GLU A 98 -15.01 8.42 13.14
C GLU A 98 -15.18 7.01 13.72
N LYS A 99 -14.77 5.98 12.97
CA LYS A 99 -14.92 4.57 13.38
C LYS A 99 -13.68 4.02 14.05
N THR A 100 -12.50 4.46 13.62
CA THR A 100 -11.21 3.89 14.03
C THR A 100 -10.24 5.03 14.37
N PRO A 101 -9.57 5.01 15.53
CA PRO A 101 -8.68 6.11 15.91
C PRO A 101 -7.39 6.16 15.09
N SER A 102 -6.94 5.04 14.51
CA SER A 102 -5.74 5.06 13.68
C SER A 102 -6.01 4.41 12.33
N ILE A 103 -5.49 5.04 11.28
CA ILE A 103 -5.67 4.61 9.89
C ILE A 103 -4.30 4.53 9.23
N VAL A 104 -4.08 3.46 8.47
CA VAL A 104 -2.86 3.29 7.66
C VAL A 104 -3.29 3.17 6.19
N ILE A 105 -2.70 4.02 5.36
CA ILE A 105 -3.04 4.12 3.94
C ILE A 105 -1.78 3.86 3.12
N ALA A 106 -1.87 2.99 2.12
CA ALA A 106 -0.80 2.76 1.17
C ALA A 106 -1.11 3.49 -0.13
N VAL A 107 -0.18 4.30 -0.60
CA VAL A 107 -0.33 5.05 -1.86
C VAL A 107 0.85 4.75 -2.77
N SER A 108 0.60 4.75 -4.08
CA SER A 108 1.65 4.56 -5.07
C SER A 108 2.31 5.90 -5.41
N GLU A 109 3.61 5.86 -5.70
CA GLU A 109 4.30 7.07 -6.18
C GLU A 109 3.70 7.53 -7.52
N GLY A 110 3.72 8.82 -7.78
CA GLY A 110 3.19 9.39 -9.02
C GLY A 110 1.69 9.43 -9.12
N GLY A 111 1.01 9.09 -8.04
CA GLY A 111 -0.45 9.18 -7.97
C GLY A 111 -0.96 10.55 -7.60
#